data_4de227148a22906ac3f5fb78c6cca6de
#
_entry.id   4de227148a22906ac3f5fb78c6cca6de
#
_cell.length_a   1.000
_cell.length_b   1.000
_cell.length_c   1.000
_cell.angle_alpha   90.00
_cell.angle_beta   90.00
_cell.angle_gamma   90.00
#
_symmetry.space_group_name_H-M   'P 1'
#
loop_
_entity.id
_entity.type
_entity.pdbx_description
1 polymer ?
#
loop_
_entity_poly.entity_id
_entity_poly.type
_entity_poly.pdbx_seq_one_letter_code
_entity_poly.pdbx_strand_id
1 'polypeptide(L)'
;MTVSRNPTRRAILKAGVAGSTLAFLPIWAGAAEAACATLRAGITGYNVINTLDPARATLIPESYVIWGMFNCLLKFDEGMNIIPDLAESYETPTPTLLRFKLRQGVKFHDGVEMTAEDVKFTLERLRSEEFASPHRSKFAPLSDIRVIDAYTIELETAEPFAPLLSYLTNTRTGSQIVPKHLLENGTPESFATNPIGTGPFKLQSYEPGAALTLTAHTEYFEPGLPKVQMVNIPLIAEESAGVTALLGGSIDVTSTAPFADIPNLEKDKRVQVLKKPGTNSRFISLNNAVAPFDDVHFRRALSLAFDRQAMVDVVLFGEGRVAKGVIPSSISWAAAQEQPTLTMLDPAAAKAEMAKSKYGPGTEATVLTWGSSWWKRFAEVFVLQVNQVLGVNFKVEVSDSGTVYQRMQAGDVQASIWGWLGLVDPDEYAYEIYHSKGSRNYEKYSNPEVDKLLEQARSEMDQSARGDLYRQVEALVIEDCPILPCFESNVHNLLSAKVTGFVQLPYSAFGSQLANVDNC
;
A
#
# COMPACT_ATOMS: atom_id res chain seq x y z
N MET A 1 -23.39 75.18 -23.16
CA MET A 1 -24.11 76.24 -22.44
C MET A 1 -24.50 75.70 -21.10
N THR A 2 -23.91 76.32 -20.11
CA THR A 2 -24.34 76.66 -18.74
C THR A 2 -24.58 75.45 -17.79
N VAL A 3 -23.66 75.16 -16.88
CA VAL A 3 -23.25 75.79 -15.60
C VAL A 3 -24.44 75.87 -14.61
N SER A 4 -24.42 75.20 -13.44
CA SER A 4 -24.12 75.78 -12.14
C SER A 4 -24.71 74.94 -11.00
N ARG A 5 -23.93 74.47 -10.10
CA ARG A 5 -23.54 74.89 -8.72
C ARG A 5 -24.39 74.35 -7.58
N ASN A 6 -23.68 73.71 -6.70
CA ASN A 6 -23.95 73.52 -5.21
C ASN A 6 -24.36 74.85 -4.55
N PRO A 7 -25.04 74.79 -3.36
CA PRO A 7 -24.32 74.90 -2.11
C PRO A 7 -24.92 74.10 -0.90
N THR A 8 -24.09 73.57 -0.07
CA THR A 8 -23.60 73.91 1.29
C THR A 8 -24.60 74.16 2.44
N ARG A 9 -24.44 73.32 3.47
CA ARG A 9 -24.25 73.59 4.91
C ARG A 9 -25.39 74.08 5.81
N ARG A 10 -25.49 73.30 6.95
CA ARG A 10 -25.70 73.74 8.37
C ARG A 10 -27.08 74.13 8.85
N ALA A 11 -27.56 73.37 9.86
CA ALA A 11 -27.84 73.80 11.23
C ALA A 11 -28.63 72.71 11.96
N ILE A 12 -28.13 72.07 13.02
CA ILE A 12 -28.21 72.38 14.45
C ILE A 12 -29.67 72.30 15.00
N LEU A 13 -30.01 71.38 15.86
CA LEU A 13 -30.12 71.51 17.32
C LEU A 13 -30.80 70.30 18.00
N LYS A 14 -30.14 69.75 18.98
CA LYS A 14 -30.51 69.32 20.33
C LYS A 14 -31.95 68.84 20.61
N ALA A 15 -32.07 67.63 21.16
CA ALA A 15 -32.46 67.35 22.56
C ALA A 15 -32.77 65.84 22.76
N GLY A 16 -32.41 65.32 23.90
CA GLY A 16 -33.07 64.21 24.57
C GLY A 16 -32.20 63.03 24.96
N VAL A 17 -31.56 63.12 26.14
CA VAL A 17 -30.94 61.99 26.87
C VAL A 17 -32.03 61.09 27.42
N ALA A 18 -31.98 59.79 27.01
CA ALA A 18 -32.53 58.72 27.82
C ALA A 18 -31.58 57.54 27.72
N GLY A 19 -30.92 57.23 28.78
CA GLY A 19 -29.94 56.15 28.86
C GLY A 19 -30.58 54.79 28.78
N SER A 20 -30.07 53.97 27.88
CA SER A 20 -30.22 52.53 27.92
C SER A 20 -28.83 51.93 27.75
N THR A 21 -28.30 51.44 28.86
CA THR A 21 -27.06 50.63 28.91
C THR A 21 -27.32 49.31 28.16
N LEU A 22 -27.01 49.28 26.88
CA LEU A 22 -26.83 48.04 26.15
C LEU A 22 -25.46 47.44 26.55
N ALA A 23 -25.50 46.38 27.35
CA ALA A 23 -24.35 45.54 27.61
C ALA A 23 -23.88 44.92 26.28
N PHE A 24 -22.77 45.41 25.74
CA PHE A 24 -22.03 44.72 24.68
C PHE A 24 -21.40 43.45 25.31
N LEU A 25 -22.08 42.30 25.15
CA LEU A 25 -21.40 41.01 25.27
C LEU A 25 -20.44 40.92 24.08
N PRO A 26 -19.15 40.69 24.30
CA PRO A 26 -18.27 40.36 23.20
C PRO A 26 -18.75 39.02 22.63
N ILE A 27 -19.36 39.03 21.43
CA ILE A 27 -19.50 37.84 20.61
C ILE A 27 -18.08 37.47 20.23
N TRP A 28 -17.50 36.57 20.97
CA TRP A 28 -16.38 35.79 20.48
C TRP A 28 -16.94 34.94 19.32
N ALA A 29 -16.96 35.51 18.13
CA ALA A 29 -16.93 34.72 16.93
C ALA A 29 -15.58 34.02 16.94
N GLY A 30 -15.54 32.81 17.48
CA GLY A 30 -14.44 31.91 17.17
C GLY A 30 -14.39 31.90 15.66
N ALA A 31 -13.27 32.36 15.09
CA ALA A 31 -13.00 32.12 13.70
C ALA A 31 -13.07 30.60 13.54
N ALA A 32 -14.13 30.12 12.92
CA ALA A 32 -14.14 28.75 12.39
C ALA A 32 -12.90 28.74 11.48
N GLU A 33 -11.89 27.97 11.86
CA GLU A 33 -10.77 27.66 10.98
C GLU A 33 -11.39 27.27 9.65
N ALA A 34 -11.02 27.97 8.58
CA ALA A 34 -11.62 27.75 7.27
C ALA A 34 -11.27 26.30 6.89
N ALA A 35 -12.29 25.45 6.83
CA ALA A 35 -12.12 24.07 6.39
C ALA A 35 -11.37 24.07 5.05
N CYS A 36 -10.46 23.10 4.86
CA CYS A 36 -9.71 22.96 3.61
C CYS A 36 -10.68 22.81 2.44
N ALA A 37 -10.84 23.85 1.64
CA ALA A 37 -11.77 23.82 0.52
C ALA A 37 -11.28 22.90 -0.61
N THR A 38 -9.97 22.93 -0.89
CA THR A 38 -9.35 22.10 -1.93
C THR A 38 -7.98 21.63 -1.48
N LEU A 39 -7.84 20.34 -1.28
CA LEU A 39 -6.57 19.67 -1.02
C LEU A 39 -5.92 19.26 -2.35
N ARG A 40 -4.65 19.57 -2.55
CA ARG A 40 -3.88 19.18 -3.74
C ARG A 40 -2.92 18.06 -3.36
N ALA A 41 -3.30 16.82 -3.67
CA ALA A 41 -2.58 15.60 -3.29
C ALA A 41 -1.87 15.01 -4.51
N GLY A 42 -0.59 15.31 -4.71
CA GLY A 42 0.18 14.82 -5.87
C GLY A 42 0.54 13.34 -5.76
N ILE A 43 0.14 12.53 -6.74
CA ILE A 43 0.69 11.18 -6.94
C ILE A 43 2.02 11.34 -7.69
N THR A 44 3.12 11.08 -6.98
CA THR A 44 4.49 11.27 -7.49
C THR A 44 5.15 9.94 -7.84
N GLY A 45 6.02 9.95 -8.85
CA GLY A 45 6.67 8.75 -9.37
C GLY A 45 5.82 7.94 -10.36
N TYR A 46 4.64 8.46 -10.73
CA TYR A 46 3.69 7.78 -11.62
C TYR A 46 3.00 8.79 -12.55
N ASN A 47 2.68 8.35 -13.77
CA ASN A 47 1.98 9.15 -14.77
C ASN A 47 0.82 8.41 -15.46
N VAL A 48 0.50 7.21 -14.98
CA VAL A 48 -0.53 6.35 -15.59
C VAL A 48 -1.45 5.77 -14.51
N ILE A 49 -2.74 5.83 -14.79
CA ILE A 49 -3.82 5.07 -14.14
C ILE A 49 -4.57 4.38 -15.27
N ASN A 50 -4.53 3.06 -15.31
CA ASN A 50 -5.16 2.27 -16.38
C ASN A 50 -6.64 2.06 -16.13
N THR A 51 -7.03 1.95 -14.85
CA THR A 51 -8.41 1.66 -14.46
C THR A 51 -8.72 2.21 -13.07
N LEU A 52 -9.97 2.57 -12.87
CA LEU A 52 -10.54 2.88 -11.55
C LEU A 52 -11.53 1.79 -11.08
N ASP A 53 -11.63 0.67 -11.81
CA ASP A 53 -12.36 -0.52 -11.38
C ASP A 53 -11.51 -1.33 -10.38
N PRO A 54 -11.93 -1.43 -9.10
CA PRO A 54 -11.15 -2.12 -8.08
C PRO A 54 -10.78 -3.55 -8.44
N ALA A 55 -11.71 -4.28 -9.07
CA ALA A 55 -11.51 -5.69 -9.41
C ALA A 55 -10.50 -5.92 -10.56
N ARG A 56 -10.07 -4.85 -11.26
CA ARG A 56 -9.07 -4.89 -12.34
C ARG A 56 -7.78 -4.14 -11.99
N ALA A 57 -7.79 -3.33 -10.95
CA ALA A 57 -6.66 -2.48 -10.56
C ALA A 57 -5.47 -3.31 -10.07
N THR A 58 -4.28 -3.03 -10.61
CA THR A 58 -3.03 -3.71 -10.22
C THR A 58 -1.91 -2.74 -9.87
N LEU A 59 -2.00 -1.49 -10.30
CA LEU A 59 -0.99 -0.47 -10.05
C LEU A 59 -1.24 0.26 -8.73
N ILE A 60 -0.18 0.69 -8.09
CA ILE A 60 -0.22 1.46 -6.84
C ILE A 60 -1.00 2.78 -6.99
N PRO A 61 -0.76 3.62 -8.04
CA PRO A 61 -1.48 4.88 -8.19
C PRO A 61 -2.99 4.70 -8.38
N GLU A 62 -3.44 3.59 -9.00
CA GLU A 62 -4.86 3.22 -9.09
C GLU A 62 -5.46 3.05 -7.70
N SER A 63 -4.76 2.30 -6.85
CA SER A 63 -5.20 2.02 -5.48
C SER A 63 -5.34 3.29 -4.64
N TYR A 64 -4.44 4.25 -4.78
CA TYR A 64 -4.51 5.51 -4.03
C TYR A 64 -5.80 6.30 -4.31
N VAL A 65 -6.29 6.25 -5.53
CA VAL A 65 -7.56 6.90 -5.90
C VAL A 65 -8.76 6.05 -5.49
N ILE A 66 -8.71 4.74 -5.78
CA ILE A 66 -9.76 3.78 -5.46
C ILE A 66 -10.10 3.78 -3.97
N TRP A 67 -9.09 3.78 -3.09
CA TRP A 67 -9.30 3.78 -1.63
C TRP A 67 -9.97 5.04 -1.07
N GLY A 68 -9.95 6.14 -1.83
CA GLY A 68 -10.71 7.36 -1.50
C GLY A 68 -12.16 7.32 -1.99
N MET A 69 -12.47 6.48 -2.98
CA MET A 69 -13.79 6.40 -3.61
C MET A 69 -14.63 5.21 -3.17
N PHE A 70 -14.01 4.19 -2.57
CA PHE A 70 -14.66 2.94 -2.20
C PHE A 70 -14.34 2.54 -0.77
N ASN A 71 -15.21 1.69 -0.20
CA ASN A 71 -14.99 0.97 1.05
C ASN A 71 -15.05 -0.54 0.82
N CYS A 72 -14.54 -1.30 1.80
CA CYS A 72 -14.66 -2.75 1.90
C CYS A 72 -15.52 -3.13 3.11
N LEU A 73 -15.71 -4.42 3.34
CA LEU A 73 -16.37 -4.89 4.57
C LEU A 73 -15.58 -4.51 5.81
N LEU A 74 -14.25 -4.56 5.71
CA LEU A 74 -13.29 -4.30 6.77
C LEU A 74 -12.24 -3.29 6.32
N LYS A 75 -11.48 -2.74 7.27
CA LYS A 75 -10.32 -1.89 7.03
C LYS A 75 -9.23 -2.17 8.07
N PHE A 76 -8.01 -1.69 7.84
CA PHE A 76 -6.95 -1.66 8.85
C PHE A 76 -6.96 -0.33 9.60
N ASP A 77 -6.70 -0.40 10.90
CA ASP A 77 -6.33 0.77 11.70
C ASP A 77 -4.82 1.10 11.52
N GLU A 78 -4.32 2.12 12.22
CA GLU A 78 -2.91 2.53 12.17
C GLU A 78 -1.94 1.47 12.69
N GLY A 79 -2.42 0.55 13.54
CA GLY A 79 -1.65 -0.56 14.11
C GLY A 79 -1.72 -1.83 13.27
N MET A 80 -2.34 -1.79 12.09
CA MET A 80 -2.58 -2.96 11.23
C MET A 80 -3.53 -4.00 11.85
N ASN A 81 -4.43 -3.58 12.76
CA ASN A 81 -5.50 -4.43 13.22
C ASN A 81 -6.69 -4.34 12.25
N ILE A 82 -7.33 -5.48 11.97
CA ILE A 82 -8.54 -5.53 11.15
C ILE A 82 -9.72 -5.02 11.99
N ILE A 83 -10.38 -3.99 11.49
CA ILE A 83 -11.55 -3.38 12.12
C ILE A 83 -12.73 -3.29 11.13
N PRO A 84 -13.99 -3.19 11.62
CA PRO A 84 -15.16 -2.97 10.78
C PRO A 84 -15.07 -1.70 9.92
N ASP A 85 -15.59 -1.78 8.66
CA ASP A 85 -15.79 -0.64 7.75
C ASP A 85 -17.26 -0.60 7.28
N LEU A 86 -17.61 -1.17 6.12
CA LEU A 86 -19.02 -1.32 5.70
C LEU A 86 -19.77 -2.36 6.55
N ALA A 87 -19.09 -3.33 7.11
CA ALA A 87 -19.65 -4.16 8.15
C ALA A 87 -19.74 -3.37 9.47
N GLU A 88 -20.84 -3.54 10.21
CA GLU A 88 -20.97 -3.10 11.58
C GLU A 88 -20.23 -4.06 12.53
N SER A 89 -20.32 -5.35 12.22
CA SER A 89 -19.67 -6.44 12.95
C SER A 89 -19.51 -7.67 12.07
N TYR A 90 -18.67 -8.60 12.51
CA TYR A 90 -18.59 -9.94 11.95
C TYR A 90 -18.38 -11.00 13.03
N GLU A 91 -18.74 -12.22 12.73
CA GLU A 91 -18.53 -13.39 13.57
C GLU A 91 -18.08 -14.58 12.74
N THR A 92 -17.43 -15.55 13.38
CA THR A 92 -16.98 -16.80 12.76
C THR A 92 -17.71 -17.97 13.43
N PRO A 93 -18.96 -18.29 13.04
CA PRO A 93 -19.76 -19.35 13.65
C PRO A 93 -19.09 -20.74 13.55
N THR A 94 -18.35 -20.97 12.47
CA THR A 94 -17.50 -22.14 12.27
C THR A 94 -16.18 -21.71 11.61
N PRO A 95 -15.10 -22.50 11.63
CA PRO A 95 -13.84 -22.15 10.97
C PRO A 95 -13.93 -21.85 9.47
N THR A 96 -15.01 -22.31 8.81
CA THR A 96 -15.26 -22.11 7.37
C THR A 96 -16.36 -21.08 7.08
N LEU A 97 -16.98 -20.48 8.09
CA LEU A 97 -18.12 -19.59 7.89
C LEU A 97 -17.87 -18.23 8.58
N LEU A 98 -17.86 -17.18 7.76
CA LEU A 98 -17.88 -15.79 8.22
C LEU A 98 -19.28 -15.22 8.01
N ARG A 99 -19.87 -14.59 9.04
CA ARG A 99 -21.12 -13.87 8.94
C ARG A 99 -20.87 -12.39 9.21
N PHE A 100 -21.30 -11.54 8.29
CA PHE A 100 -21.19 -10.10 8.41
C PHE A 100 -22.55 -9.46 8.59
N LYS A 101 -22.64 -8.52 9.53
CA LYS A 101 -23.74 -7.59 9.66
C LYS A 101 -23.33 -6.25 9.07
N LEU A 102 -24.04 -5.80 8.04
CA LEU A 102 -23.72 -4.58 7.30
C LEU A 102 -24.33 -3.35 7.98
N ARG A 103 -23.70 -2.19 7.82
CA ARG A 103 -24.26 -0.90 8.18
C ARG A 103 -25.46 -0.61 7.31
N GLN A 104 -26.54 -0.06 7.93
CA GLN A 104 -27.74 0.39 7.23
C GLN A 104 -27.56 1.84 6.78
N GLY A 105 -28.25 2.23 5.70
CA GLY A 105 -28.26 3.59 5.20
C GLY A 105 -26.96 4.04 4.52
N VAL A 106 -26.02 3.13 4.25
CA VAL A 106 -24.82 3.44 3.47
C VAL A 106 -25.22 3.64 2.01
N LYS A 107 -24.86 4.79 1.44
CA LYS A 107 -25.19 5.13 0.06
C LYS A 107 -24.00 5.07 -0.87
N PHE A 108 -24.22 4.59 -2.07
CA PHE A 108 -23.31 4.82 -3.18
C PHE A 108 -23.34 6.30 -3.60
N HIS A 109 -22.36 6.71 -4.39
CA HIS A 109 -22.21 8.09 -4.86
C HIS A 109 -23.41 8.61 -5.69
N ASP A 110 -24.21 7.72 -6.25
CA ASP A 110 -25.45 8.02 -6.97
C ASP A 110 -26.70 8.09 -6.08
N GLY A 111 -26.54 7.84 -4.78
CA GLY A 111 -27.62 7.92 -3.78
C GLY A 111 -28.37 6.61 -3.53
N VAL A 112 -28.07 5.53 -4.28
CA VAL A 112 -28.65 4.20 -4.06
C VAL A 112 -28.04 3.59 -2.81
N GLU A 113 -28.87 2.97 -1.95
CA GLU A 113 -28.40 2.32 -0.73
C GLU A 113 -27.70 0.99 -1.04
N MET A 114 -26.54 0.78 -0.40
CA MET A 114 -25.80 -0.47 -0.48
C MET A 114 -26.45 -1.56 0.37
N THR A 115 -26.51 -2.77 -0.17
CA THR A 115 -27.07 -3.95 0.49
C THR A 115 -26.13 -5.15 0.40
N ALA A 116 -26.51 -6.26 1.02
CA ALA A 116 -25.82 -7.53 0.94
C ALA A 116 -25.74 -8.11 -0.50
N GLU A 117 -26.66 -7.70 -1.38
CA GLU A 117 -26.64 -8.07 -2.79
C GLU A 117 -25.45 -7.46 -3.53
N ASP A 118 -25.04 -6.24 -3.18
CA ASP A 118 -23.87 -5.59 -3.78
C ASP A 118 -22.57 -6.26 -3.32
N VAL A 119 -22.52 -6.68 -2.06
CA VAL A 119 -21.39 -7.46 -1.52
C VAL A 119 -21.27 -8.80 -2.24
N LYS A 120 -22.38 -9.54 -2.37
CA LYS A 120 -22.43 -10.80 -3.09
C LYS A 120 -21.95 -10.63 -4.54
N PHE A 121 -22.52 -9.66 -5.23
CA PHE A 121 -22.15 -9.35 -6.62
C PHE A 121 -20.66 -9.05 -6.77
N THR A 122 -20.10 -8.22 -5.88
CA THR A 122 -18.67 -7.87 -5.89
C THR A 122 -17.79 -9.09 -5.76
N LEU A 123 -18.06 -9.97 -4.80
CA LEU A 123 -17.24 -11.16 -4.55
C LEU A 123 -17.42 -12.23 -5.63
N GLU A 124 -18.64 -12.42 -6.16
CA GLU A 124 -18.89 -13.31 -7.29
C GLU A 124 -18.17 -12.83 -8.54
N ARG A 125 -18.18 -11.53 -8.82
CA ARG A 125 -17.45 -10.92 -9.93
C ARG A 125 -15.93 -11.14 -9.80
N LEU A 126 -15.36 -11.01 -8.60
CA LEU A 126 -13.93 -11.26 -8.34
C LEU A 126 -13.51 -12.70 -8.60
N ARG A 127 -14.35 -13.68 -8.21
CA ARG A 127 -14.05 -15.10 -8.38
C ARG A 127 -14.44 -15.67 -9.74
N SER A 128 -15.14 -14.89 -10.58
CA SER A 128 -15.58 -15.31 -11.92
C SER A 128 -14.39 -15.63 -12.83
N GLU A 129 -14.45 -16.79 -13.49
CA GLU A 129 -13.47 -17.16 -14.53
C GLU A 129 -13.61 -16.30 -15.78
N GLU A 130 -14.84 -15.99 -16.15
CA GLU A 130 -15.14 -15.16 -17.32
C GLU A 130 -14.64 -13.72 -17.14
N PHE A 131 -14.85 -13.14 -15.95
CA PHE A 131 -14.37 -11.80 -15.64
C PHE A 131 -12.84 -11.73 -15.53
N ALA A 132 -12.19 -12.85 -15.14
CA ALA A 132 -10.73 -13.02 -15.06
C ALA A 132 -10.01 -11.89 -14.27
N SER A 133 -10.50 -11.58 -13.07
CA SER A 133 -9.85 -10.63 -12.19
C SER A 133 -8.40 -11.05 -11.85
N PRO A 134 -7.42 -10.13 -11.83
CA PRO A 134 -6.07 -10.42 -11.33
C PRO A 134 -6.05 -10.80 -9.84
N HIS A 135 -7.13 -10.52 -9.10
CA HIS A 135 -7.29 -10.85 -7.68
C HIS A 135 -8.04 -12.17 -7.44
N ARG A 136 -8.45 -12.87 -8.48
CA ARG A 136 -9.31 -14.06 -8.40
C ARG A 136 -8.77 -15.12 -7.42
N SER A 137 -7.47 -15.38 -7.42
CA SER A 137 -6.86 -16.40 -6.55
C SER A 137 -7.11 -16.17 -5.05
N LYS A 138 -7.25 -14.91 -4.62
CA LYS A 138 -7.52 -14.55 -3.22
C LYS A 138 -8.92 -14.97 -2.75
N PHE A 139 -9.88 -15.04 -3.69
CA PHE A 139 -11.29 -15.34 -3.42
C PHE A 139 -11.71 -16.73 -3.95
N ALA A 140 -10.80 -17.46 -4.58
CA ALA A 140 -11.05 -18.84 -5.03
C ALA A 140 -11.43 -19.82 -3.89
N PRO A 141 -10.95 -19.68 -2.64
CA PRO A 141 -11.39 -20.51 -1.52
C PRO A 141 -12.85 -20.34 -1.11
N LEU A 142 -13.53 -19.24 -1.49
CA LEU A 142 -14.96 -19.07 -1.23
C LEU A 142 -15.76 -20.14 -2.00
N SER A 143 -16.48 -20.98 -1.27
CA SER A 143 -17.36 -22.02 -1.83
C SER A 143 -18.78 -21.50 -2.04
N ASP A 144 -19.30 -20.68 -1.12
CA ASP A 144 -20.64 -20.12 -1.19
C ASP A 144 -20.72 -18.71 -0.61
N ILE A 145 -21.67 -17.92 -1.12
CA ILE A 145 -21.95 -16.54 -0.69
C ILE A 145 -23.47 -16.40 -0.57
N ARG A 146 -23.98 -16.35 0.65
CA ARG A 146 -25.40 -16.34 0.95
C ARG A 146 -25.85 -15.00 1.49
N VAL A 147 -26.78 -14.36 0.81
CA VAL A 147 -27.54 -13.23 1.34
C VAL A 147 -28.65 -13.79 2.25
N ILE A 148 -28.59 -13.46 3.53
CA ILE A 148 -29.59 -13.87 4.52
C ILE A 148 -30.75 -12.87 4.56
N ASP A 149 -30.39 -11.58 4.57
CA ASP A 149 -31.30 -10.45 4.43
C ASP A 149 -30.56 -9.26 3.82
N ALA A 150 -31.21 -8.11 3.69
CA ALA A 150 -30.62 -6.92 3.07
C ALA A 150 -29.29 -6.46 3.71
N TYR A 151 -29.05 -6.80 4.98
CA TYR A 151 -27.89 -6.33 5.75
C TYR A 151 -27.14 -7.46 6.45
N THR A 152 -27.40 -8.71 6.08
CA THR A 152 -26.71 -9.87 6.63
C THR A 152 -26.23 -10.78 5.49
N ILE A 153 -24.92 -11.06 5.45
CA ILE A 153 -24.30 -11.92 4.44
C ILE A 153 -23.40 -12.96 5.11
N GLU A 154 -23.43 -14.16 4.57
CA GLU A 154 -22.55 -15.27 4.95
C GLU A 154 -21.59 -15.60 3.82
N LEU A 155 -20.32 -15.75 4.17
CA LEU A 155 -19.24 -16.18 3.29
C LEU A 155 -18.75 -17.54 3.79
N GLU A 156 -18.86 -18.57 2.96
CA GLU A 156 -18.40 -19.91 3.29
C GLU A 156 -17.18 -20.29 2.45
N THR A 157 -16.19 -20.90 3.07
CA THR A 157 -15.01 -21.44 2.39
C THR A 157 -15.04 -22.96 2.42
N ALA A 158 -14.43 -23.61 1.41
CA ALA A 158 -14.38 -25.06 1.35
C ALA A 158 -13.60 -25.69 2.51
N GLU A 159 -12.55 -25.00 2.95
CA GLU A 159 -11.69 -25.32 4.10
C GLU A 159 -11.46 -24.03 4.90
N PRO A 160 -11.04 -24.09 6.19
CA PRO A 160 -10.68 -22.90 6.93
C PRO A 160 -9.64 -22.06 6.16
N PHE A 161 -9.89 -20.76 6.02
CA PHE A 161 -9.03 -19.86 5.24
C PHE A 161 -8.86 -18.50 5.92
N ALA A 162 -7.89 -18.43 6.84
CA ALA A 162 -7.63 -17.26 7.66
C ALA A 162 -7.27 -15.97 6.87
N PRO A 163 -6.58 -16.01 5.71
CA PRO A 163 -6.28 -14.80 4.93
C PRO A 163 -7.51 -14.04 4.43
N LEU A 164 -8.69 -14.67 4.37
CA LEU A 164 -9.91 -14.05 3.83
C LEU A 164 -10.26 -12.73 4.51
N LEU A 165 -10.10 -12.64 5.85
CA LEU A 165 -10.39 -11.40 6.58
C LEU A 165 -9.51 -10.23 6.09
N SER A 166 -8.21 -10.46 5.88
CA SER A 166 -7.30 -9.46 5.33
C SER A 166 -7.67 -9.08 3.90
N TYR A 167 -8.17 -10.04 3.12
CA TYR A 167 -8.58 -9.78 1.73
C TYR A 167 -9.90 -9.02 1.60
N LEU A 168 -10.69 -8.92 2.66
CA LEU A 168 -11.91 -8.12 2.72
C LEU A 168 -11.68 -6.69 3.23
N THR A 169 -10.43 -6.26 3.31
CA THR A 169 -10.05 -4.90 3.75
C THR A 169 -9.80 -3.96 2.57
N ASN A 170 -9.89 -2.64 2.84
CA ASN A 170 -9.65 -1.61 1.83
C ASN A 170 -8.15 -1.49 1.50
N THR A 171 -7.64 -2.49 0.81
CA THR A 171 -6.26 -2.64 0.35
C THR A 171 -6.22 -3.08 -1.12
N ARG A 172 -5.08 -3.59 -1.60
CA ARG A 172 -4.90 -4.05 -3.00
C ARG A 172 -5.47 -5.44 -3.24
N THR A 173 -6.72 -5.65 -2.91
CA THR A 173 -7.40 -6.94 -3.00
C THR A 173 -8.53 -6.98 -4.02
N GLY A 174 -8.99 -5.81 -4.47
CA GLY A 174 -10.10 -5.69 -5.39
C GLY A 174 -11.49 -5.86 -4.74
N SER A 175 -11.55 -6.08 -3.42
CA SER A 175 -12.79 -6.36 -2.68
C SER A 175 -13.59 -5.12 -2.28
N GLN A 176 -13.23 -3.96 -2.81
CA GLN A 176 -14.01 -2.74 -2.67
C GLN A 176 -15.40 -2.95 -3.26
N ILE A 177 -16.44 -2.62 -2.48
CA ILE A 177 -17.82 -2.93 -2.86
C ILE A 177 -18.27 -2.02 -3.99
N VAL A 178 -18.77 -2.64 -5.05
CA VAL A 178 -19.25 -1.98 -6.27
C VAL A 178 -20.77 -2.12 -6.41
N PRO A 179 -21.45 -1.14 -7.05
CA PRO A 179 -22.91 -1.15 -7.20
C PRO A 179 -23.37 -2.19 -8.22
N LYS A 180 -24.10 -3.21 -7.76
CA LYS A 180 -24.69 -4.26 -8.61
C LYS A 180 -25.56 -3.66 -9.71
N HIS A 181 -26.42 -2.70 -9.35
CA HIS A 181 -27.41 -2.11 -10.29
C HIS A 181 -26.78 -1.42 -11.51
N LEU A 182 -25.52 -0.96 -11.41
CA LEU A 182 -24.81 -0.36 -12.55
C LEU A 182 -24.02 -1.39 -13.38
N LEU A 183 -23.53 -2.46 -12.75
CA LEU A 183 -22.60 -3.38 -13.37
C LEU A 183 -23.24 -4.67 -13.87
N GLU A 184 -24.39 -5.08 -13.33
CA GLU A 184 -25.10 -6.29 -13.76
C GLU A 184 -25.57 -6.19 -15.23
N ASN A 185 -25.94 -4.96 -15.68
CA ASN A 185 -26.41 -4.70 -17.04
C ASN A 185 -25.59 -3.61 -17.77
N GLY A 186 -24.48 -3.15 -17.15
CA GLY A 186 -23.63 -2.08 -17.64
C GLY A 186 -22.41 -2.57 -18.42
N THR A 187 -21.65 -1.63 -18.97
CA THR A 187 -20.37 -1.92 -19.61
C THR A 187 -19.25 -1.74 -18.60
N PRO A 188 -18.43 -2.77 -18.33
CA PRO A 188 -17.28 -2.67 -17.42
C PRO A 188 -16.29 -1.54 -17.79
N GLU A 189 -16.19 -1.22 -19.07
CA GLU A 189 -15.32 -0.19 -19.60
C GLU A 189 -15.72 1.22 -19.14
N SER A 190 -17.02 1.52 -19.08
CA SER A 190 -17.50 2.82 -18.57
C SER A 190 -17.25 2.97 -17.07
N PHE A 191 -17.36 1.89 -16.31
CA PHE A 191 -17.09 1.88 -14.88
C PHE A 191 -15.60 2.09 -14.57
N ALA A 192 -14.71 1.59 -15.44
CA ALA A 192 -13.26 1.76 -15.28
C ALA A 192 -12.79 3.23 -15.34
N THR A 193 -13.58 4.11 -15.94
CA THR A 193 -13.26 5.55 -16.09
C THR A 193 -14.21 6.47 -15.33
N ASN A 194 -15.39 6.00 -14.95
CA ASN A 194 -16.38 6.75 -14.18
C ASN A 194 -16.99 5.87 -13.07
N PRO A 195 -16.19 5.51 -12.07
CA PRO A 195 -16.60 4.60 -11.01
C PRO A 195 -17.57 5.27 -10.03
N ILE A 196 -18.45 4.44 -9.46
CA ILE A 196 -19.36 4.78 -8.38
C ILE A 196 -19.05 3.85 -7.21
N GLY A 197 -18.72 4.41 -6.06
CA GLY A 197 -18.41 3.68 -4.83
C GLY A 197 -19.19 4.23 -3.64
N THR A 198 -18.83 3.79 -2.44
CA THR A 198 -19.39 4.23 -1.16
C THR A 198 -18.46 5.16 -0.39
N GLY A 199 -17.25 5.41 -0.90
CA GLY A 199 -16.18 6.13 -0.21
C GLY A 199 -16.46 7.61 0.04
N PRO A 200 -15.58 8.28 0.81
CA PRO A 200 -15.77 9.68 1.19
C PRO A 200 -15.70 10.66 0.02
N PHE A 201 -15.17 10.26 -1.13
CA PHE A 201 -15.04 11.11 -2.30
C PHE A 201 -15.66 10.48 -3.53
N LYS A 202 -16.24 11.35 -4.41
CA LYS A 202 -16.80 11.01 -5.72
C LYS A 202 -15.88 11.52 -6.83
N LEU A 203 -15.75 10.78 -7.91
CA LEU A 203 -15.04 11.27 -9.10
C LEU A 203 -15.83 12.44 -9.73
N GLN A 204 -15.16 13.57 -9.91
CA GLN A 204 -15.70 14.72 -10.65
C GLN A 204 -15.15 14.76 -12.08
N SER A 205 -13.84 14.57 -12.23
CA SER A 205 -13.19 14.51 -13.54
C SER A 205 -11.93 13.67 -13.51
N TYR A 206 -11.62 13.08 -14.64
CA TYR A 206 -10.37 12.37 -14.88
C TYR A 206 -9.78 12.77 -16.23
N GLU A 207 -8.59 13.34 -16.20
CA GLU A 207 -7.78 13.66 -17.37
C GLU A 207 -6.62 12.66 -17.43
N PRO A 208 -6.68 11.65 -18.33
CA PRO A 208 -5.67 10.60 -18.39
C PRO A 208 -4.24 11.16 -18.55
N GLY A 209 -3.33 10.67 -17.70
CA GLY A 209 -1.93 11.11 -17.68
C GLY A 209 -1.67 12.47 -17.06
N ALA A 210 -2.69 13.20 -16.63
CA ALA A 210 -2.57 14.55 -16.07
C ALA A 210 -3.07 14.65 -14.61
N ALA A 211 -4.37 14.53 -14.40
CA ALA A 211 -4.93 14.73 -13.06
C ALA A 211 -6.32 14.08 -12.89
N LEU A 212 -6.71 13.90 -11.63
CA LEU A 212 -8.08 13.61 -11.23
C LEU A 212 -8.58 14.70 -10.29
N THR A 213 -9.88 14.93 -10.30
CA THR A 213 -10.55 15.77 -9.32
C THR A 213 -11.64 14.96 -8.64
N LEU A 214 -11.61 14.93 -7.32
CA LEU A 214 -12.61 14.27 -6.48
C LEU A 214 -13.38 15.34 -5.69
N THR A 215 -14.67 15.13 -5.47
CA THR A 215 -15.51 15.97 -4.60
C THR A 215 -16.02 15.18 -3.41
N ALA A 216 -16.29 15.87 -2.31
CA ALA A 216 -16.84 15.28 -1.10
C ALA A 216 -18.15 14.53 -1.36
N HIS A 217 -18.27 13.33 -0.80
CA HIS A 217 -19.53 12.59 -0.68
C HIS A 217 -20.26 13.09 0.56
N THR A 218 -21.16 14.04 0.41
CA THR A 218 -21.85 14.71 1.53
C THR A 218 -22.79 13.80 2.33
N GLU A 219 -23.14 12.63 1.78
CA GLU A 219 -23.92 11.59 2.45
C GLU A 219 -23.03 10.39 2.91
N TYR A 220 -21.73 10.63 3.09
CA TYR A 220 -20.82 9.60 3.57
C TYR A 220 -21.23 9.13 4.97
N PHE A 221 -21.17 7.83 5.22
CA PHE A 221 -21.74 7.21 6.41
C PHE A 221 -20.95 7.49 7.71
N GLU A 222 -19.68 7.87 7.63
CA GLU A 222 -18.89 8.29 8.81
C GLU A 222 -19.18 9.76 9.13
N PRO A 223 -19.74 10.07 10.32
CA PRO A 223 -20.15 11.44 10.65
C PRO A 223 -18.98 12.42 10.66
N GLY A 224 -19.16 13.57 10.02
CA GLY A 224 -18.15 14.64 9.95
C GLY A 224 -17.05 14.42 8.90
N LEU A 225 -17.14 13.36 8.10
CA LEU A 225 -16.23 13.09 6.99
C LEU A 225 -16.97 13.17 5.64
N PRO A 226 -16.26 13.51 4.57
CA PRO A 226 -14.92 14.10 4.56
C PRO A 226 -14.94 15.55 5.03
N LYS A 227 -13.86 16.03 5.63
CA LYS A 227 -13.68 17.43 6.04
C LYS A 227 -13.29 18.32 4.85
N VAL A 228 -12.65 17.74 3.85
CA VAL A 228 -12.21 18.37 2.61
C VAL A 228 -13.35 18.38 1.59
N GLN A 229 -13.60 19.53 0.94
CA GLN A 229 -14.66 19.65 -0.06
C GLN A 229 -14.25 19.08 -1.43
N MET A 230 -12.98 19.23 -1.79
CA MET A 230 -12.43 18.82 -3.07
C MET A 230 -11.00 18.32 -2.91
N VAL A 231 -10.64 17.28 -3.64
CA VAL A 231 -9.26 16.81 -3.76
C VAL A 231 -8.86 16.87 -5.23
N ASN A 232 -7.81 17.64 -5.53
CA ASN A 232 -7.16 17.63 -6.83
C ASN A 232 -5.91 16.75 -6.77
N ILE A 233 -5.81 15.77 -7.66
CA ILE A 233 -4.76 14.74 -7.67
C ILE A 233 -3.96 14.82 -8.97
N PRO A 234 -2.96 15.71 -9.09
CA PRO A 234 -2.06 15.72 -10.24
C PRO A 234 -1.17 14.47 -10.24
N LEU A 235 -0.96 13.90 -11.43
CA LEU A 235 0.01 12.83 -11.68
C LEU A 235 1.36 13.45 -12.04
N ILE A 236 2.39 13.17 -11.24
CA ILE A 236 3.72 13.77 -11.38
C ILE A 236 4.74 12.65 -11.58
N ALA A 237 5.19 12.47 -12.81
CA ALA A 237 6.05 11.34 -13.20
C ALA A 237 7.35 11.23 -12.38
N GLU A 238 7.94 12.39 -12.00
CA GLU A 238 9.20 12.42 -11.27
C GLU A 238 8.98 12.81 -9.80
N GLU A 239 9.48 11.99 -8.86
CA GLU A 239 9.38 12.26 -7.43
C GLU A 239 9.98 13.61 -7.02
N SER A 240 11.13 13.98 -7.60
CA SER A 240 11.79 15.27 -7.36
C SER A 240 10.98 16.47 -7.84
N ALA A 241 10.21 16.31 -8.91
CA ALA A 241 9.27 17.33 -9.37
C ALA A 241 8.11 17.50 -8.37
N GLY A 242 7.66 16.41 -7.74
CA GLY A 242 6.69 16.45 -6.64
C GLY A 242 7.20 17.22 -5.42
N VAL A 243 8.45 16.99 -5.01
CA VAL A 243 9.09 17.76 -3.93
C VAL A 243 9.15 19.24 -4.30
N THR A 244 9.53 19.58 -5.52
CA THR A 244 9.57 20.97 -6.00
C THR A 244 8.18 21.62 -5.98
N ALA A 245 7.14 20.90 -6.42
CA ALA A 245 5.75 21.37 -6.40
C ALA A 245 5.23 21.62 -4.97
N LEU A 246 5.59 20.74 -4.01
CA LEU A 246 5.25 20.91 -2.60
C LEU A 246 5.92 22.15 -2.00
N LEU A 247 7.24 22.29 -2.18
CA LEU A 247 8.00 23.44 -1.68
C LEU A 247 7.56 24.77 -2.32
N GLY A 248 7.11 24.72 -3.56
CA GLY A 248 6.53 25.85 -4.30
C GLY A 248 5.06 26.13 -3.99
N GLY A 249 4.40 25.30 -3.19
CA GLY A 249 3.00 25.46 -2.80
C GLY A 249 2.00 25.13 -3.91
N SER A 250 2.40 24.39 -4.94
CA SER A 250 1.51 23.93 -6.01
C SER A 250 0.72 22.68 -5.62
N ILE A 251 1.24 21.88 -4.68
CA ILE A 251 0.56 20.77 -4.03
C ILE A 251 0.73 20.86 -2.52
N ASP A 252 -0.12 20.18 -1.78
CA ASP A 252 -0.18 20.20 -0.32
C ASP A 252 0.35 18.89 0.29
N VAL A 253 0.23 17.78 -0.45
CA VAL A 253 0.68 16.44 -0.05
C VAL A 253 1.32 15.73 -1.23
N THR A 254 2.40 14.96 -1.00
CA THR A 254 2.95 14.01 -1.98
C THR A 254 2.75 12.58 -1.54
N SER A 255 2.61 11.65 -2.50
CA SER A 255 2.53 10.20 -2.20
C SER A 255 3.88 9.59 -1.85
N THR A 256 4.98 10.12 -2.40
CA THR A 256 6.36 9.67 -2.16
C THR A 256 7.35 10.77 -2.49
N ALA A 257 8.60 10.58 -2.08
CA ALA A 257 9.74 11.44 -2.42
C ALA A 257 11.02 10.62 -2.53
N PRO A 258 12.06 11.11 -3.24
CA PRO A 258 13.36 10.45 -3.28
C PRO A 258 13.94 10.29 -1.87
N PHE A 259 14.39 9.09 -1.52
CA PHE A 259 15.01 8.83 -0.20
C PHE A 259 16.17 9.79 0.11
N ALA A 260 16.94 10.18 -0.92
CA ALA A 260 18.07 11.11 -0.78
C ALA A 260 17.65 12.51 -0.26
N ASP A 261 16.43 12.92 -0.52
CA ASP A 261 15.94 14.25 -0.18
C ASP A 261 15.40 14.31 1.27
N ILE A 262 14.95 13.19 1.82
CA ILE A 262 14.29 13.10 3.13
C ILE A 262 15.09 13.76 4.25
N PRO A 263 16.41 13.49 4.44
CA PRO A 263 17.18 14.10 5.54
C PRO A 263 17.28 15.63 5.47
N ASN A 264 17.13 16.22 4.29
CA ASN A 264 17.10 17.67 4.11
C ASN A 264 15.69 18.23 4.31
N LEU A 265 14.67 17.52 3.84
CA LEU A 265 13.27 17.91 3.99
C LEU A 265 12.82 17.90 5.45
N GLU A 266 13.32 16.99 6.28
CA GLU A 266 13.07 16.98 7.74
C GLU A 266 13.55 18.26 8.45
N LYS A 267 14.49 18.99 7.86
CA LYS A 267 15.02 20.26 8.39
C LYS A 267 14.27 21.47 7.85
N ASP A 268 13.45 21.30 6.81
CA ASP A 268 12.72 22.40 6.17
C ASP A 268 11.39 22.65 6.89
N LYS A 269 11.26 23.82 7.52
CA LYS A 269 10.05 24.20 8.28
C LYS A 269 8.79 24.34 7.43
N ARG A 270 8.89 24.33 6.10
CA ARG A 270 7.75 24.40 5.18
C ARG A 270 7.08 23.05 5.00
N VAL A 271 7.74 21.95 5.41
CA VAL A 271 7.34 20.57 5.15
C VAL A 271 7.23 19.79 6.45
N GLN A 272 6.25 18.92 6.52
CA GLN A 272 6.18 17.83 7.49
C GLN A 272 6.54 16.53 6.75
N VAL A 273 7.51 15.80 7.26
CA VAL A 273 7.86 14.46 6.78
C VAL A 273 7.19 13.45 7.70
N LEU A 274 6.14 12.81 7.22
CA LEU A 274 5.54 11.67 7.90
C LEU A 274 6.23 10.41 7.41
N LYS A 275 6.62 9.52 8.33
CA LYS A 275 7.23 8.24 7.98
C LYS A 275 6.79 7.15 8.95
N LYS A 276 6.48 6.00 8.38
CA LYS A 276 6.18 4.76 9.12
C LYS A 276 6.93 3.59 8.49
N PRO A 277 7.24 2.53 9.26
CA PRO A 277 7.65 1.25 8.67
C PRO A 277 6.64 0.78 7.65
N GLY A 278 7.10 0.55 6.41
CA GLY A 278 6.22 0.10 5.34
C GLY A 278 5.93 -1.41 5.41
N THR A 279 4.78 -1.84 4.87
CA THR A 279 4.54 -3.24 4.52
C THR A 279 5.27 -3.54 3.21
N ASN A 280 6.58 -3.62 3.26
CA ASN A 280 7.41 -3.91 2.10
C ASN A 280 8.63 -4.75 2.48
N SER A 281 9.09 -5.56 1.53
CA SER A 281 10.28 -6.39 1.66
C SER A 281 11.14 -6.25 0.41
N ARG A 282 12.43 -6.08 0.59
CA ARG A 282 13.43 -6.00 -0.50
C ARG A 282 14.48 -7.07 -0.30
N PHE A 283 14.75 -7.82 -1.35
CA PHE A 283 15.62 -8.99 -1.29
C PHE A 283 16.34 -9.24 -2.62
N ILE A 284 17.34 -10.10 -2.57
CA ILE A 284 17.95 -10.71 -3.75
C ILE A 284 17.22 -12.03 -3.98
N SER A 285 16.55 -12.17 -5.11
CA SER A 285 15.91 -13.40 -5.58
C SER A 285 16.98 -14.28 -6.25
N LEU A 286 17.02 -15.56 -5.90
CA LEU A 286 17.97 -16.54 -6.42
C LEU A 286 17.21 -17.68 -7.09
N ASN A 287 17.49 -18.00 -8.34
CA ASN A 287 16.85 -19.13 -9.02
C ASN A 287 17.49 -20.44 -8.56
N ASN A 288 16.83 -21.17 -7.66
CA ASN A 288 17.33 -22.38 -7.04
C ASN A 288 17.43 -23.57 -8.01
N ALA A 289 16.90 -23.46 -9.22
CA ALA A 289 16.96 -24.52 -10.23
C ALA A 289 18.18 -24.40 -11.16
N VAL A 290 18.95 -23.30 -11.08
CA VAL A 290 20.06 -23.03 -12.00
C VAL A 290 21.37 -22.76 -11.28
N ALA A 291 22.49 -23.12 -11.93
CA ALA A 291 23.84 -22.81 -11.45
C ALA A 291 24.07 -21.28 -11.39
N PRO A 292 24.76 -20.78 -10.37
CA PRO A 292 25.34 -21.48 -9.21
C PRO A 292 24.41 -21.55 -8.00
N PHE A 293 23.16 -21.13 -8.13
CA PHE A 293 22.19 -20.98 -7.02
C PHE A 293 21.45 -22.29 -6.69
N ASP A 294 21.74 -23.39 -7.40
CA ASP A 294 21.26 -24.74 -7.11
C ASP A 294 22.01 -25.43 -5.94
N ASP A 295 22.92 -24.71 -5.29
CA ASP A 295 23.71 -25.17 -4.12
C ASP A 295 23.40 -24.29 -2.91
N VAL A 296 22.87 -24.90 -1.84
CA VAL A 296 22.48 -24.19 -0.63
C VAL A 296 23.67 -23.55 0.09
N HIS A 297 24.82 -24.20 0.09
CA HIS A 297 26.04 -23.65 0.70
C HIS A 297 26.53 -22.41 -0.03
N PHE A 298 26.38 -22.38 -1.37
CA PHE A 298 26.68 -21.19 -2.15
C PHE A 298 25.73 -20.03 -1.79
N ARG A 299 24.41 -20.30 -1.66
CA ARG A 299 23.44 -19.29 -1.27
C ARG A 299 23.68 -18.75 0.14
N ARG A 300 24.00 -19.64 1.11
CA ARG A 300 24.39 -19.26 2.49
C ARG A 300 25.67 -18.42 2.51
N ALA A 301 26.66 -18.80 1.72
CA ALA A 301 27.89 -18.00 1.58
C ALA A 301 27.60 -16.59 1.10
N LEU A 302 26.74 -16.44 0.10
CA LEU A 302 26.29 -15.11 -0.36
C LEU A 302 25.57 -14.33 0.74
N SER A 303 24.68 -14.97 1.48
CA SER A 303 23.92 -14.31 2.56
C SER A 303 24.81 -13.72 3.64
N LEU A 304 25.91 -14.40 3.97
CA LEU A 304 26.91 -13.98 4.97
C LEU A 304 27.94 -12.98 4.43
N ALA A 305 27.96 -12.73 3.11
CA ALA A 305 29.04 -12.00 2.44
C ALA A 305 28.76 -10.49 2.25
N PHE A 306 27.59 -9.98 2.66
CA PHE A 306 27.27 -8.57 2.49
C PHE A 306 26.65 -7.91 3.71
N ASP A 307 26.96 -6.63 3.87
CA ASP A 307 26.45 -5.77 4.95
C ASP A 307 25.11 -5.17 4.56
N ARG A 308 24.06 -5.62 5.22
CA ARG A 308 22.70 -5.13 4.99
C ARG A 308 22.46 -3.73 5.55
N GLN A 309 23.17 -3.36 6.65
CA GLN A 309 23.07 -2.00 7.17
C GLN A 309 23.70 -0.99 6.21
N ALA A 310 24.87 -1.32 5.66
CA ALA A 310 25.48 -0.49 4.61
C ALA A 310 24.58 -0.34 3.39
N MET A 311 23.76 -1.36 3.06
CA MET A 311 22.75 -1.23 2.01
C MET A 311 21.64 -0.23 2.39
N VAL A 312 21.12 -0.28 3.61
CA VAL A 312 20.13 0.71 4.11
C VAL A 312 20.71 2.12 3.99
N ASP A 313 21.94 2.31 4.44
CA ASP A 313 22.59 3.62 4.47
C ASP A 313 22.87 4.17 3.05
N VAL A 314 23.36 3.33 2.14
CA VAL A 314 23.75 3.75 0.79
C VAL A 314 22.57 3.79 -0.18
N VAL A 315 21.64 2.83 -0.10
CA VAL A 315 20.51 2.72 -1.04
C VAL A 315 19.35 3.58 -0.61
N LEU A 316 19.02 3.56 0.68
CA LEU A 316 17.86 4.26 1.27
C LEU A 316 18.23 5.54 2.02
N PHE A 317 19.51 5.90 2.09
CA PHE A 317 19.97 7.07 2.86
C PHE A 317 19.53 7.04 4.35
N GLY A 318 19.46 5.83 4.92
CA GLY A 318 18.99 5.61 6.29
C GLY A 318 17.46 5.49 6.44
N GLU A 319 16.69 5.66 5.34
CA GLU A 319 15.22 5.65 5.37
C GLU A 319 14.64 4.23 5.29
N GLY A 320 15.07 3.38 6.22
CA GLY A 320 14.64 1.99 6.31
C GLY A 320 15.30 1.25 7.46
N ARG A 321 15.20 -0.05 7.42
CA ARG A 321 15.84 -0.95 8.39
C ARG A 321 16.27 -2.24 7.71
N VAL A 322 17.23 -2.94 8.32
CA VAL A 322 17.58 -4.31 7.92
C VAL A 322 16.38 -5.23 8.12
N ALA A 323 16.07 -6.03 7.10
CA ALA A 323 15.03 -7.05 7.20
C ALA A 323 15.50 -8.18 8.14
N LYS A 324 14.66 -8.53 9.09
CA LYS A 324 14.93 -9.65 10.02
C LYS A 324 14.56 -11.01 9.42
N GLY A 325 13.61 -11.01 8.51
CA GLY A 325 13.07 -12.21 7.86
C GLY A 325 12.48 -11.88 6.50
N VAL A 326 11.56 -12.73 6.06
CA VAL A 326 10.88 -12.60 4.78
C VAL A 326 9.54 -11.86 4.89
N ILE A 327 8.95 -11.83 6.10
CA ILE A 327 7.74 -11.09 6.43
C ILE A 327 8.15 -9.72 7.01
N PRO A 328 7.60 -8.60 6.51
CA PRO A 328 7.94 -7.27 7.01
C PRO A 328 7.64 -7.09 8.50
N SER A 329 8.54 -6.41 9.21
CA SER A 329 8.44 -6.17 10.65
C SER A 329 7.21 -5.33 11.05
N SER A 330 6.58 -4.63 10.11
CA SER A 330 5.30 -3.94 10.30
C SER A 330 4.12 -4.91 10.51
N ILE A 331 4.24 -6.18 10.08
CA ILE A 331 3.30 -7.26 10.38
C ILE A 331 3.81 -8.02 11.62
N SER A 332 3.91 -7.30 12.73
CA SER A 332 4.65 -7.70 13.93
C SER A 332 4.19 -9.00 14.58
N TRP A 333 2.93 -9.39 14.42
CA TRP A 333 2.38 -10.61 14.97
C TRP A 333 2.90 -11.89 14.29
N ALA A 334 3.39 -11.79 13.04
CA ALA A 334 3.90 -12.91 12.25
C ALA A 334 5.40 -12.83 11.97
N ALA A 335 5.98 -11.63 11.91
CA ALA A 335 7.37 -11.41 11.52
C ALA A 335 8.39 -11.94 12.53
N ALA A 336 9.60 -12.23 12.05
CA ALA A 336 10.74 -12.59 12.88
C ALA A 336 11.05 -11.48 13.90
N GLN A 337 11.28 -11.88 15.16
CA GLN A 337 11.55 -10.92 16.25
C GLN A 337 13.03 -10.54 16.32
N GLU A 338 13.92 -11.44 15.95
CA GLU A 338 15.38 -11.26 15.98
C GLU A 338 15.98 -11.43 14.58
N GLN A 339 17.12 -10.81 14.36
CA GLN A 339 17.85 -10.98 13.10
C GLN A 339 18.59 -12.32 13.10
N PRO A 340 18.34 -13.23 12.14
CA PRO A 340 19.02 -14.51 12.04
C PRO A 340 20.52 -14.34 11.73
N THR A 341 21.37 -15.20 12.29
CA THR A 341 22.83 -15.14 12.09
C THR A 341 23.22 -15.25 10.61
N LEU A 342 22.51 -16.08 9.82
CA LEU A 342 22.72 -16.19 8.36
C LEU A 342 22.44 -14.90 7.59
N THR A 343 21.81 -13.90 8.21
CA THR A 343 21.59 -12.58 7.61
C THR A 343 22.56 -11.50 8.10
N MET A 344 23.52 -11.86 8.96
CA MET A 344 24.56 -10.96 9.45
C MET A 344 25.83 -11.09 8.59
N LEU A 345 26.53 -9.97 8.38
CA LEU A 345 27.82 -10.01 7.71
C LEU A 345 28.83 -10.81 8.55
N ASP A 346 29.32 -11.91 8.00
CA ASP A 346 30.43 -12.70 8.54
C ASP A 346 31.29 -13.24 7.39
N PRO A 347 32.35 -12.52 6.98
CA PRO A 347 33.21 -12.96 5.89
C PRO A 347 33.93 -14.30 6.16
N ALA A 348 34.17 -14.65 7.42
CA ALA A 348 34.85 -15.91 7.75
C ALA A 348 33.87 -17.09 7.59
N ALA A 349 32.65 -16.97 8.12
CA ALA A 349 31.59 -17.94 7.93
C ALA A 349 31.17 -18.05 6.45
N ALA A 350 31.12 -16.92 5.72
CA ALA A 350 30.83 -16.90 4.30
C ALA A 350 31.82 -17.75 3.49
N LYS A 351 33.13 -17.61 3.75
CA LYS A 351 34.17 -18.43 3.11
C LYS A 351 34.09 -19.89 3.55
N ALA A 352 33.73 -20.16 4.79
CA ALA A 352 33.54 -21.53 5.28
C ALA A 352 32.34 -22.22 4.62
N GLU A 353 31.22 -21.51 4.39
CA GLU A 353 30.09 -22.03 3.61
C GLU A 353 30.49 -22.21 2.12
N MET A 354 31.21 -21.27 1.51
CA MET A 354 31.69 -21.39 0.14
C MET A 354 32.57 -22.64 -0.03
N ALA A 355 33.40 -22.99 0.96
CA ALA A 355 34.26 -24.15 0.90
C ALA A 355 33.49 -25.50 0.92
N LYS A 356 32.22 -25.51 1.35
CA LYS A 356 31.34 -26.69 1.31
C LYS A 356 30.57 -26.79 -0.01
N SER A 357 30.52 -25.68 -0.77
CA SER A 357 29.82 -25.61 -2.05
C SER A 357 30.61 -26.26 -3.17
N LYS A 358 29.91 -26.75 -4.20
CA LYS A 358 30.53 -27.18 -5.47
C LYS A 358 31.01 -26.00 -6.33
N TYR A 359 30.70 -24.77 -5.95
CA TYR A 359 31.14 -23.53 -6.57
C TYR A 359 32.14 -22.81 -5.68
N GLY A 360 33.00 -21.96 -6.28
CA GLY A 360 34.05 -21.27 -5.55
C GLY A 360 34.40 -19.90 -6.12
N PRO A 361 35.55 -19.33 -5.73
CA PRO A 361 36.05 -18.08 -6.30
C PRO A 361 36.13 -18.14 -7.82
N GLY A 362 35.83 -17.02 -8.50
CA GLY A 362 35.76 -16.95 -9.95
C GLY A 362 34.40 -17.37 -10.54
N THR A 363 33.46 -17.90 -9.74
CA THR A 363 32.10 -18.21 -10.22
C THR A 363 31.41 -16.96 -10.78
N GLU A 364 30.90 -17.09 -12.01
CA GLU A 364 30.17 -16.00 -12.68
C GLU A 364 28.67 -16.14 -12.51
N ALA A 365 27.98 -15.01 -12.31
CA ALA A 365 26.52 -14.92 -12.36
C ALA A 365 26.07 -13.51 -12.75
N THR A 366 24.83 -13.43 -13.23
CA THR A 366 24.19 -12.15 -13.58
C THR A 366 23.09 -11.84 -12.57
N VAL A 367 23.11 -10.61 -12.05
CA VAL A 367 22.07 -10.07 -11.17
C VAL A 367 21.25 -9.07 -11.99
N LEU A 368 20.02 -9.47 -12.32
CA LEU A 368 19.11 -8.66 -13.12
C LEU A 368 18.42 -7.60 -12.25
N THR A 369 18.31 -6.38 -12.76
CA THR A 369 17.59 -5.28 -12.10
C THR A 369 16.97 -4.34 -13.12
N TRP A 370 16.07 -3.46 -12.70
CA TRP A 370 15.57 -2.43 -13.60
C TRP A 370 16.24 -1.07 -13.39
N GLY A 371 16.08 -0.19 -14.41
CA GLY A 371 16.91 0.99 -14.60
C GLY A 371 16.66 2.18 -13.68
N SER A 372 15.74 2.11 -12.70
CA SER A 372 15.60 3.21 -11.77
C SER A 372 16.81 3.34 -10.84
N SER A 373 17.15 4.56 -10.46
CA SER A 373 18.44 4.88 -9.83
C SER A 373 18.72 4.08 -8.55
N TRP A 374 17.74 3.86 -7.70
CA TRP A 374 17.95 3.15 -6.43
C TRP A 374 17.94 1.62 -6.59
N TRP A 375 17.18 1.03 -7.54
CA TRP A 375 17.21 -0.39 -7.85
C TRP A 375 18.57 -0.81 -8.42
N LYS A 376 19.10 -0.01 -9.35
CA LYS A 376 20.44 -0.23 -9.91
C LYS A 376 21.51 -0.13 -8.82
N ARG A 377 21.44 0.89 -7.96
CA ARG A 377 22.36 1.05 -6.83
C ARG A 377 22.30 -0.13 -5.87
N PHE A 378 21.11 -0.66 -5.60
CA PHE A 378 20.93 -1.85 -4.78
C PHE A 378 21.69 -3.05 -5.35
N ALA A 379 21.56 -3.33 -6.66
CA ALA A 379 22.29 -4.39 -7.35
C ALA A 379 23.81 -4.18 -7.30
N GLU A 380 24.27 -2.96 -7.59
CA GLU A 380 25.69 -2.61 -7.61
C GLU A 380 26.34 -2.79 -6.22
N VAL A 381 25.69 -2.36 -5.16
CA VAL A 381 26.19 -2.52 -3.78
C VAL A 381 26.29 -3.99 -3.40
N PHE A 382 25.27 -4.80 -3.72
CA PHE A 382 25.31 -6.24 -3.47
C PHE A 382 26.46 -6.91 -4.23
N VAL A 383 26.52 -6.72 -5.54
CA VAL A 383 27.53 -7.33 -6.40
C VAL A 383 28.95 -6.95 -5.97
N LEU A 384 29.18 -5.67 -5.65
CA LEU A 384 30.49 -5.20 -5.16
C LEU A 384 30.92 -5.97 -3.91
N GLN A 385 30.04 -6.09 -2.91
CA GLN A 385 30.37 -6.71 -1.63
C GLN A 385 30.63 -8.21 -1.78
N VAL A 386 29.76 -8.96 -2.47
CA VAL A 386 29.95 -10.41 -2.63
C VAL A 386 31.18 -10.73 -3.49
N ASN A 387 31.47 -9.95 -4.53
CA ASN A 387 32.70 -10.11 -5.32
C ASN A 387 33.95 -9.88 -4.46
N GLN A 388 33.93 -8.86 -3.62
CA GLN A 388 35.06 -8.54 -2.74
C GLN A 388 35.29 -9.61 -1.66
N VAL A 389 34.22 -10.12 -1.02
CA VAL A 389 34.32 -11.05 0.10
C VAL A 389 34.62 -12.48 -0.37
N LEU A 390 33.96 -12.93 -1.42
CA LEU A 390 33.99 -14.32 -1.89
C LEU A 390 34.87 -14.55 -3.12
N GLY A 391 35.30 -13.46 -3.79
CA GLY A 391 36.10 -13.56 -5.03
C GLY A 391 35.31 -14.08 -6.22
N VAL A 392 33.98 -13.97 -6.21
CA VAL A 392 33.12 -14.30 -7.36
C VAL A 392 33.10 -13.18 -8.38
N ASN A 393 32.63 -13.43 -9.62
CA ASN A 393 32.59 -12.48 -10.72
C ASN A 393 31.14 -12.16 -11.14
N PHE A 394 30.35 -11.67 -10.19
CA PHE A 394 28.97 -11.27 -10.48
C PHE A 394 28.92 -9.96 -11.25
N LYS A 395 27.94 -9.84 -12.15
CA LYS A 395 27.70 -8.66 -12.98
C LYS A 395 26.26 -8.19 -12.85
N VAL A 396 26.05 -6.89 -12.92
CA VAL A 396 24.70 -6.30 -12.96
C VAL A 396 24.24 -6.22 -14.42
N GLU A 397 23.04 -6.73 -14.68
CA GLU A 397 22.31 -6.55 -15.93
C GLU A 397 21.10 -5.64 -15.67
N VAL A 398 20.95 -4.59 -16.48
CA VAL A 398 19.85 -3.62 -16.35
C VAL A 398 18.90 -3.78 -17.52
N SER A 399 17.59 -3.87 -17.23
CA SER A 399 16.54 -3.91 -18.25
C SER A 399 15.36 -3.02 -17.83
N ASP A 400 14.32 -2.90 -18.64
CA ASP A 400 13.07 -2.27 -18.23
C ASP A 400 12.29 -3.19 -17.28
N SER A 401 11.39 -2.60 -16.46
CA SER A 401 10.68 -3.33 -15.42
C SER A 401 9.76 -4.43 -15.95
N GLY A 402 9.17 -4.24 -17.13
CA GLY A 402 8.31 -5.23 -17.77
C GLY A 402 9.09 -6.46 -18.20
N THR A 403 10.24 -6.27 -18.85
CA THR A 403 11.16 -7.33 -19.25
C THR A 403 11.71 -8.10 -18.04
N VAL A 404 12.12 -7.40 -16.97
CA VAL A 404 12.57 -8.05 -15.72
C VAL A 404 11.48 -8.97 -15.18
N TYR A 405 10.24 -8.47 -15.08
CA TYR A 405 9.11 -9.26 -14.57
C TYR A 405 8.82 -10.49 -15.44
N GLN A 406 8.76 -10.34 -16.77
CA GLN A 406 8.51 -11.44 -17.69
C GLN A 406 9.61 -12.51 -17.61
N ARG A 407 10.88 -12.13 -17.55
CA ARG A 407 12.00 -13.07 -17.43
C ARG A 407 11.98 -13.82 -16.10
N MET A 408 11.62 -13.15 -14.99
CA MET A 408 11.45 -13.82 -13.69
C MET A 408 10.32 -14.84 -13.75
N GLN A 409 9.17 -14.50 -14.30
CA GLN A 409 8.04 -15.42 -14.47
C GLN A 409 8.42 -16.64 -15.32
N ALA A 410 9.17 -16.42 -16.39
CA ALA A 410 9.66 -17.49 -17.26
C ALA A 410 10.75 -18.36 -16.62
N GLY A 411 11.36 -17.91 -15.50
CA GLY A 411 12.54 -18.55 -14.89
C GLY A 411 13.83 -18.33 -15.67
N ASP A 412 13.86 -17.36 -16.59
CA ASP A 412 15.02 -16.97 -17.41
C ASP A 412 15.89 -15.91 -16.70
N VAL A 413 16.20 -16.18 -15.43
CA VAL A 413 17.10 -15.36 -14.61
C VAL A 413 17.93 -16.26 -13.71
N GLN A 414 19.17 -15.87 -13.42
CA GLN A 414 19.99 -16.51 -12.40
C GLN A 414 19.69 -15.88 -11.02
N ALA A 415 19.84 -14.57 -10.92
CA ALA A 415 19.48 -13.78 -9.74
C ALA A 415 18.86 -12.45 -10.16
N SER A 416 18.03 -11.88 -9.30
CA SER A 416 17.48 -10.53 -9.53
C SER A 416 17.33 -9.75 -8.23
N ILE A 417 17.35 -8.44 -8.34
CA ILE A 417 16.88 -7.57 -7.27
C ILE A 417 15.35 -7.52 -7.33
N TRP A 418 14.70 -7.82 -6.22
CA TRP A 418 13.24 -7.88 -6.18
C TRP A 418 12.66 -7.36 -4.86
N GLY A 419 11.35 -7.32 -4.78
CA GLY A 419 10.64 -6.97 -3.56
C GLY A 419 9.14 -6.81 -3.76
N TRP A 420 8.44 -6.83 -2.64
CA TRP A 420 6.99 -6.66 -2.58
C TRP A 420 6.63 -5.40 -1.81
N LEU A 421 5.52 -4.79 -2.13
CA LEU A 421 5.06 -3.53 -1.56
C LEU A 421 3.55 -3.54 -1.37
N GLY A 422 3.09 -3.09 -0.20
CA GLY A 422 1.67 -2.87 0.08
C GLY A 422 0.85 -4.14 0.23
N LEU A 423 1.48 -5.29 0.46
CA LEU A 423 0.82 -6.50 0.90
C LEU A 423 0.54 -6.39 2.40
N VAL A 424 -0.48 -7.06 2.90
CA VAL A 424 -0.97 -6.84 4.26
C VAL A 424 -1.16 -8.12 5.08
N ASP A 425 -1.19 -9.28 4.42
CA ASP A 425 -1.26 -10.57 5.10
C ASP A 425 0.06 -11.32 4.93
N PRO A 426 0.54 -12.03 5.98
CA PRO A 426 1.72 -12.89 5.87
C PRO A 426 1.63 -13.93 4.76
N ASP A 427 0.42 -14.42 4.43
CA ASP A 427 0.19 -15.38 3.35
C ASP A 427 0.70 -14.87 2.00
N GLU A 428 0.54 -13.58 1.73
CA GLU A 428 0.99 -12.94 0.49
C GLU A 428 2.53 -12.87 0.38
N TYR A 429 3.23 -12.84 1.52
CA TYR A 429 4.70 -12.85 1.61
C TYR A 429 5.28 -14.25 1.71
N ALA A 430 4.51 -15.22 2.15
CA ALA A 430 5.00 -16.55 2.48
C ALA A 430 4.45 -17.62 1.52
N TYR A 431 3.14 -17.85 1.49
CA TYR A 431 2.57 -18.93 0.68
C TYR A 431 2.78 -18.69 -0.82
N GLU A 432 2.42 -17.50 -1.31
CA GLU A 432 2.52 -17.22 -2.75
C GLU A 432 3.96 -17.27 -3.28
N ILE A 433 4.95 -17.05 -2.40
CA ILE A 433 6.38 -16.95 -2.76
C ILE A 433 7.12 -18.26 -2.49
N TYR A 434 6.93 -18.87 -1.32
CA TYR A 434 7.78 -20.00 -0.86
C TYR A 434 7.08 -21.36 -0.91
N HIS A 435 5.75 -21.42 -1.05
CA HIS A 435 5.11 -22.70 -1.30
C HIS A 435 5.50 -23.22 -2.70
N SER A 436 5.77 -24.53 -2.84
CA SER A 436 6.23 -25.12 -4.10
C SER A 436 5.25 -24.88 -5.28
N LYS A 437 3.95 -24.69 -4.98
CA LYS A 437 2.89 -24.33 -5.93
C LYS A 437 2.51 -22.84 -5.89
N GLY A 438 3.28 -22.03 -5.20
CA GLY A 438 3.02 -20.61 -5.07
C GLY A 438 3.05 -19.88 -6.41
N SER A 439 2.09 -18.98 -6.64
CA SER A 439 1.94 -18.26 -7.92
C SER A 439 3.10 -17.31 -8.22
N ARG A 440 3.87 -16.94 -7.19
CA ARG A 440 5.01 -16.01 -7.23
C ARG A 440 6.33 -16.65 -6.83
N ASN A 441 6.39 -17.99 -6.80
CA ASN A 441 7.62 -18.74 -6.55
C ASN A 441 8.55 -18.68 -7.79
N TYR A 442 9.11 -17.51 -8.04
CA TYR A 442 10.05 -17.29 -9.15
C TYR A 442 11.40 -17.93 -8.88
N GLU A 443 11.74 -18.13 -7.62
CA GLU A 443 12.95 -18.77 -7.13
C GLU A 443 13.01 -20.27 -7.39
N LYS A 444 11.90 -20.89 -7.80
CA LYS A 444 11.76 -22.35 -7.98
C LYS A 444 12.13 -23.13 -6.70
N TYR A 445 11.82 -22.52 -5.56
CA TYR A 445 12.04 -23.11 -4.24
C TYR A 445 11.03 -24.22 -3.96
N SER A 446 11.47 -25.26 -3.27
CA SER A 446 10.61 -26.36 -2.83
C SER A 446 11.17 -26.97 -1.56
N ASN A 447 10.38 -26.95 -0.50
CA ASN A 447 10.66 -27.63 0.77
C ASN A 447 9.32 -28.16 1.32
N PRO A 448 9.13 -29.50 1.41
CA PRO A 448 7.86 -30.08 1.85
C PRO A 448 7.44 -29.69 3.28
N GLU A 449 8.40 -29.37 4.16
CA GLU A 449 8.08 -28.91 5.52
C GLU A 449 7.55 -27.48 5.50
N VAL A 450 8.14 -26.60 4.68
CA VAL A 450 7.65 -25.25 4.44
C VAL A 450 6.25 -25.30 3.82
N ASP A 451 6.03 -26.13 2.81
CA ASP A 451 4.72 -26.31 2.20
C ASP A 451 3.65 -26.67 3.24
N LYS A 452 3.95 -27.68 4.08
CA LYS A 452 3.05 -28.11 5.14
C LYS A 452 2.74 -27.01 6.16
N LEU A 453 3.75 -26.28 6.62
CA LEU A 453 3.57 -25.19 7.57
C LEU A 453 2.74 -24.04 6.98
N LEU A 454 2.94 -23.73 5.71
CA LEU A 454 2.16 -22.71 4.98
C LEU A 454 0.70 -23.12 4.81
N GLU A 455 0.43 -24.40 4.49
CA GLU A 455 -0.94 -24.94 4.43
C GLU A 455 -1.63 -24.88 5.80
N GLN A 456 -0.91 -25.22 6.88
CA GLN A 456 -1.41 -25.09 8.25
C GLN A 456 -1.70 -23.62 8.60
N ALA A 457 -0.80 -22.69 8.27
CA ALA A 457 -0.98 -21.27 8.55
C ALA A 457 -2.18 -20.67 7.82
N ARG A 458 -2.52 -21.17 6.64
CA ARG A 458 -3.75 -20.78 5.93
C ARG A 458 -5.03 -21.22 6.63
N SER A 459 -4.99 -22.36 7.31
CA SER A 459 -6.14 -22.94 7.98
C SER A 459 -6.26 -22.53 9.46
N GLU A 460 -5.21 -21.93 10.04
CA GLU A 460 -5.19 -21.53 11.44
C GLU A 460 -5.91 -20.18 11.64
N MET A 461 -7.03 -20.20 12.37
CA MET A 461 -7.87 -19.02 12.61
C MET A 461 -7.42 -18.20 13.82
N ASP A 462 -6.65 -18.79 14.77
CA ASP A 462 -6.04 -18.04 15.86
C ASP A 462 -4.81 -17.27 15.36
N GLN A 463 -4.82 -15.97 15.48
CA GLN A 463 -3.75 -15.10 14.95
C GLN A 463 -2.39 -15.39 15.60
N SER A 464 -2.35 -15.72 16.90
CA SER A 464 -1.10 -16.00 17.61
C SER A 464 -0.49 -17.32 17.16
N ALA A 465 -1.29 -18.38 17.10
CA ALA A 465 -0.87 -19.69 16.60
C ALA A 465 -0.44 -19.61 15.12
N ARG A 466 -1.18 -18.85 14.31
CA ARG A 466 -0.83 -18.57 12.92
C ARG A 466 0.50 -17.84 12.79
N GLY A 467 0.77 -16.88 13.67
CA GLY A 467 2.06 -16.18 13.74
C GLY A 467 3.22 -17.11 14.08
N ASP A 468 3.02 -18.08 14.99
CA ASP A 468 4.03 -19.09 15.33
C ASP A 468 4.39 -19.98 14.13
N LEU A 469 3.39 -20.35 13.31
CA LEU A 469 3.63 -21.11 12.08
C LEU A 469 4.44 -20.30 11.07
N TYR A 470 4.15 -19.03 10.86
CA TYR A 470 4.94 -18.18 9.98
C TYR A 470 6.37 -17.98 10.46
N ARG A 471 6.61 -17.85 11.77
CA ARG A 471 7.99 -17.79 12.31
C ARG A 471 8.78 -19.06 12.06
N GLN A 472 8.14 -20.23 12.10
CA GLN A 472 8.78 -21.50 11.72
C GLN A 472 9.11 -21.53 10.22
N VAL A 473 8.17 -21.07 9.36
CA VAL A 473 8.43 -20.91 7.92
C VAL A 473 9.63 -20.01 7.67
N GLU A 474 9.66 -18.82 8.31
CA GLU A 474 10.78 -17.88 8.16
C GLU A 474 12.12 -18.50 8.53
N ALA A 475 12.18 -19.26 9.64
CA ALA A 475 13.41 -19.93 10.07
C ALA A 475 13.92 -20.91 8.99
N LEU A 476 13.06 -21.74 8.41
CA LEU A 476 13.42 -22.68 7.35
C LEU A 476 13.81 -21.98 6.04
N VAL A 477 13.07 -20.95 5.64
CA VAL A 477 13.37 -20.19 4.43
C VAL A 477 14.71 -19.45 4.55
N ILE A 478 15.03 -18.90 5.72
CA ILE A 478 16.33 -18.26 5.97
C ILE A 478 17.45 -19.32 5.93
N GLU A 479 17.21 -20.51 6.48
CA GLU A 479 18.20 -21.60 6.45
C GLU A 479 18.48 -22.10 5.03
N ASP A 480 17.46 -22.20 4.19
CA ASP A 480 17.58 -22.64 2.79
C ASP A 480 18.04 -21.55 1.83
N CYS A 481 17.93 -20.28 2.23
CA CYS A 481 18.34 -19.11 1.44
C CYS A 481 17.83 -19.08 -0.01
N PRO A 482 16.55 -19.35 -0.32
CA PRO A 482 16.05 -19.19 -1.70
C PRO A 482 16.06 -17.72 -2.13
N ILE A 483 15.97 -16.83 -1.17
CA ILE A 483 16.19 -15.39 -1.30
C ILE A 483 17.16 -14.91 -0.23
N LEU A 484 17.71 -13.72 -0.41
CA LEU A 484 18.50 -13.05 0.61
C LEU A 484 17.74 -11.79 1.05
N PRO A 485 17.04 -11.80 2.20
CA PRO A 485 16.37 -10.62 2.73
C PRO A 485 17.40 -9.50 2.96
N CYS A 486 17.07 -8.28 2.55
CA CYS A 486 17.99 -7.15 2.63
C CYS A 486 17.47 -6.07 3.57
N PHE A 487 16.39 -5.42 3.20
CA PHE A 487 15.85 -4.30 3.97
C PHE A 487 14.36 -4.06 3.73
N GLU A 488 13.78 -3.31 4.64
CA GLU A 488 12.45 -2.73 4.57
C GLU A 488 12.58 -1.21 4.51
N SER A 489 11.94 -0.55 3.54
CA SER A 489 11.93 0.91 3.46
C SER A 489 10.79 1.49 4.28
N ASN A 490 10.97 2.72 4.79
CA ASN A 490 9.85 3.48 5.30
C ASN A 490 8.89 3.89 4.16
N VAL A 491 7.61 4.03 4.48
CA VAL A 491 6.65 4.76 3.65
C VAL A 491 6.71 6.21 4.07
N HIS A 492 6.80 7.11 3.11
CA HIS A 492 6.88 8.55 3.33
C HIS A 492 5.69 9.26 2.73
N ASN A 493 5.15 10.25 3.45
CA ASN A 493 4.35 11.32 2.89
C ASN A 493 5.00 12.65 3.24
N LEU A 494 5.12 13.53 2.28
CA LEU A 494 5.49 14.92 2.55
C LEU A 494 4.22 15.76 2.52
N LEU A 495 4.05 16.57 3.53
CA LEU A 495 2.92 17.48 3.66
C LEU A 495 3.44 18.92 3.78
N SER A 496 2.72 19.86 3.20
CA SER A 496 2.88 21.27 3.56
C SER A 496 2.74 21.44 5.08
N ALA A 497 3.53 22.31 5.69
CA ALA A 497 3.45 22.57 7.13
C ALA A 497 2.06 23.05 7.60
N LYS A 498 1.17 23.46 6.68
CA LYS A 498 -0.20 23.87 6.97
C LYS A 498 -1.18 22.71 7.10
N VAL A 499 -0.87 21.55 6.51
CA VAL A 499 -1.77 20.39 6.49
C VAL A 499 -1.85 19.78 7.87
N THR A 500 -3.06 19.58 8.37
CA THR A 500 -3.33 18.89 9.65
C THR A 500 -4.38 17.81 9.47
N GLY A 501 -4.46 16.84 10.37
CA GLY A 501 -5.45 15.77 10.36
C GLY A 501 -5.12 14.58 9.45
N PHE A 502 -4.06 14.65 8.65
CA PHE A 502 -3.65 13.51 7.81
C PHE A 502 -3.05 12.38 8.65
N VAL A 503 -3.51 11.17 8.43
CA VAL A 503 -3.03 9.95 9.11
C VAL A 503 -2.34 9.04 8.10
N GLN A 504 -1.07 8.72 8.33
CA GLN A 504 -0.33 7.81 7.47
C GLN A 504 -0.54 6.34 7.86
N LEU A 505 -0.79 5.47 6.87
CA LEU A 505 -0.87 4.02 7.04
C LEU A 505 0.39 3.32 6.50
N PRO A 506 0.78 2.17 7.07
CA PRO A 506 2.01 1.45 6.65
C PRO A 506 1.98 0.91 5.22
N TYR A 507 0.80 0.68 4.66
CA TYR A 507 0.61 0.09 3.32
C TYR A 507 0.21 1.11 2.26
N SER A 508 -0.11 2.35 2.65
CA SER A 508 -0.71 3.35 1.77
C SER A 508 -0.14 4.73 2.00
N ALA A 509 0.14 5.43 0.89
CA ALA A 509 0.45 6.85 0.92
C ALA A 509 -0.82 7.71 0.92
N PHE A 510 -1.85 7.32 0.16
CA PHE A 510 -3.14 8.02 0.04
C PHE A 510 -4.31 7.05 0.19
N GLY A 511 -5.52 7.61 0.16
CA GLY A 511 -6.78 6.90 0.18
C GLY A 511 -7.82 7.65 1.00
N SER A 512 -8.61 6.93 1.80
CA SER A 512 -9.61 7.52 2.69
C SER A 512 -9.01 8.47 3.74
N GLN A 513 -7.70 8.39 4.02
CA GLN A 513 -6.98 9.29 4.94
C GLN A 513 -7.09 10.78 4.54
N LEU A 514 -7.23 11.07 3.24
CA LEU A 514 -7.44 12.43 2.75
C LEU A 514 -8.73 13.05 3.29
N ALA A 515 -9.71 12.23 3.67
CA ALA A 515 -10.96 12.69 4.25
C ALA A 515 -10.82 13.33 5.64
N ASN A 516 -9.73 12.99 6.36
CA ASN A 516 -9.47 13.48 7.71
C ASN A 516 -8.72 14.81 7.76
N VAL A 517 -8.25 15.32 6.62
CA VAL A 517 -7.49 16.58 6.57
C VAL A 517 -8.37 17.73 7.02
N ASP A 518 -7.94 18.41 8.09
CA ASP A 518 -8.66 19.54 8.68
C ASP A 518 -8.33 20.87 7.99
N ASN A 519 -7.04 21.05 7.67
CA ASN A 519 -6.51 22.28 7.10
C ASN A 519 -5.47 21.98 6.02
N CYS A 520 -5.35 22.86 5.03
CA CYS A 520 -4.40 22.72 3.92
C CYS A 520 -3.86 24.06 3.37
#